data_ed3b8deb60c3c0a6b8f93462cf5a4761
#
_entry.id   ed3b8deb60c3c0a6b8f93462cf5a4761
#
_cell.length_a   1.000
_cell.length_b   1.000
_cell.length_c   1.000
_cell.angle_alpha   90.00
_cell.angle_beta   90.00
_cell.angle_gamma   90.00
#
_symmetry.space_group_name_H-M   'P 1'
#
loop_
_entity.id
_entity.type
_entity.pdbx_description
1 polymer ?
#
loop_
_entity_poly.entity_id
_entity_poly.type
_entity_poly.pdbx_seq_one_letter_code
_entity_poly.pdbx_strand_id
1 'polypeptide(L)'
;MIKEFFSAFKGDIKPVATLEDGREVIHQDYKVVEDNRGINFRHDIARHVINQSILNKDDFIEFVKEYKTEGTKIFFNNHAIRAVFNYSTATEADYGDSSCLMELQYTNNFEEFRKCLDKDLSQKDFIRILKRLESSIVGLNNKEAADMDIIEIAENLQATKNFQSVQRNTLKAFTIDAEVKAGNTNYEIPRFIHFKLPVYKNDLALEVQFDCELFLEAVDGQGFIANLVCYKIDEILENTVKTLTSEVCESCEGIKSFML
;
A
#
# COMPACT_ATOMS: atom_id res chain seq x y z
N MET A 1 44.63 -37.35 -3.89
CA MET A 1 44.31 -37.95 -5.22
C MET A 1 43.03 -37.35 -5.85
N ILE A 2 41.83 -37.50 -5.28
CA ILE A 2 40.61 -36.89 -5.90
C ILE A 2 40.63 -35.37 -5.93
N LYS A 3 41.09 -34.68 -4.86
CA LYS A 3 41.20 -33.22 -4.84
C LYS A 3 42.24 -32.65 -5.83
N GLU A 4 43.30 -33.38 -6.05
CA GLU A 4 44.36 -33.01 -7.01
C GLU A 4 43.91 -33.20 -8.45
N PHE A 5 43.08 -34.21 -8.71
CA PHE A 5 42.53 -34.46 -10.04
C PHE A 5 41.62 -33.28 -10.50
N PHE A 6 40.77 -32.76 -9.61
CA PHE A 6 39.91 -31.62 -9.95
C PHE A 6 40.65 -30.29 -9.92
N SER A 7 41.73 -30.12 -9.19
CA SER A 7 42.54 -28.88 -9.17
C SER A 7 43.38 -28.65 -10.43
N ALA A 8 43.65 -29.68 -11.22
CA ALA A 8 44.38 -29.57 -12.47
C ALA A 8 43.58 -29.01 -13.64
N PHE A 9 42.23 -28.94 -13.53
CA PHE A 9 41.35 -28.44 -14.56
C PHE A 9 40.91 -26.97 -14.25
N LYS A 10 41.83 -26.03 -14.44
CA LYS A 10 41.52 -24.60 -14.49
C LYS A 10 40.95 -24.22 -15.87
N GLY A 11 39.83 -24.79 -16.24
CA GLY A 11 39.25 -24.44 -17.54
C GLY A 11 37.93 -25.11 -17.75
N ASP A 12 37.30 -25.86 -18.09
CA ASP A 12 35.98 -26.45 -18.13
C ASP A 12 35.87 -27.65 -17.17
N ILE A 13 35.45 -27.39 -15.95
CA ILE A 13 35.19 -28.48 -14.98
C ILE A 13 34.00 -29.28 -15.49
N LYS A 14 34.28 -30.53 -15.93
CA LYS A 14 33.21 -31.46 -16.30
C LYS A 14 32.47 -31.88 -15.03
N PRO A 15 31.13 -31.87 -15.03
CA PRO A 15 30.33 -32.24 -13.87
C PRO A 15 30.54 -33.72 -13.45
N VAL A 16 30.94 -34.57 -14.38
CA VAL A 16 31.17 -35.98 -14.15
C VAL A 16 32.58 -36.39 -14.63
N ALA A 17 33.31 -37.11 -13.82
CA ALA A 17 34.57 -37.73 -14.15
C ALA A 17 34.47 -39.24 -13.98
N THR A 18 34.96 -40.00 -14.94
CA THR A 18 35.08 -41.46 -14.84
C THR A 18 36.47 -41.80 -14.30
N LEU A 19 36.52 -42.55 -13.21
CA LEU A 19 37.76 -43.04 -12.62
C LEU A 19 38.34 -44.22 -13.45
N GLU A 20 39.63 -44.55 -13.24
CA GLU A 20 40.29 -45.65 -13.92
C GLU A 20 39.61 -47.03 -13.68
N ASP A 21 38.90 -47.15 -12.55
CA ASP A 21 38.12 -48.35 -12.19
C ASP A 21 36.70 -48.38 -12.78
N GLY A 22 36.34 -47.41 -13.64
CA GLY A 22 35.05 -47.30 -14.29
C GLY A 22 33.96 -46.65 -13.47
N ARG A 23 34.21 -46.21 -12.24
CA ARG A 23 33.23 -45.50 -11.42
C ARG A 23 33.10 -44.04 -11.88
N GLU A 24 31.86 -43.54 -11.91
CA GLU A 24 31.59 -42.14 -12.17
C GLU A 24 31.52 -41.37 -10.87
N VAL A 25 32.22 -40.23 -10.83
CA VAL A 25 32.23 -39.32 -9.68
C VAL A 25 31.70 -37.94 -10.13
N ILE A 26 30.76 -37.43 -9.39
CA ILE A 26 30.21 -36.09 -9.61
C ILE A 26 31.09 -35.08 -8.85
N HIS A 27 31.47 -34.00 -9.48
CA HIS A 27 32.19 -32.93 -8.80
C HIS A 27 31.34 -32.35 -7.66
N GLN A 28 31.96 -32.05 -6.52
CA GLN A 28 31.28 -31.60 -5.29
C GLN A 28 30.39 -30.35 -5.49
N ASP A 29 30.69 -29.56 -6.52
CA ASP A 29 29.95 -28.32 -6.83
C ASP A 29 28.76 -28.58 -7.76
N TYR A 30 28.47 -29.84 -8.09
CA TYR A 30 27.35 -30.24 -8.93
C TYR A 30 26.42 -31.18 -8.19
N LYS A 31 25.14 -31.06 -8.49
CA LYS A 31 24.13 -32.02 -8.08
C LYS A 31 23.38 -32.58 -9.27
N VAL A 32 22.95 -33.80 -9.15
CA VAL A 32 22.08 -34.44 -10.13
C VAL A 32 20.66 -33.93 -9.94
N VAL A 33 20.07 -33.41 -11.00
CA VAL A 33 18.66 -32.98 -11.03
C VAL A 33 17.97 -33.76 -12.15
N GLU A 34 16.96 -34.55 -11.78
CA GLU A 34 16.09 -35.22 -12.73
C GLU A 34 14.91 -34.31 -13.03
N ASP A 35 14.72 -33.93 -14.28
CA ASP A 35 13.58 -33.15 -14.76
C ASP A 35 12.93 -33.84 -15.97
N ASN A 36 11.85 -33.28 -16.50
CA ASN A 36 11.13 -33.81 -17.67
C ASN A 36 11.99 -33.95 -18.96
N ARG A 37 13.24 -33.50 -18.93
CA ARG A 37 14.20 -33.55 -20.06
C ARG A 37 15.30 -34.56 -19.82
N GLY A 38 15.27 -35.28 -18.69
CA GLY A 38 16.25 -36.26 -18.28
C GLY A 38 17.13 -35.81 -17.12
N ILE A 39 18.28 -36.52 -16.95
CA ILE A 39 19.23 -36.22 -15.88
C ILE A 39 20.12 -35.05 -16.28
N ASN A 40 20.10 -33.99 -15.49
CA ASN A 40 20.93 -32.82 -15.66
C ASN A 40 21.86 -32.62 -14.47
N PHE A 41 23.06 -32.10 -14.73
CA PHE A 41 23.99 -31.71 -13.69
C PHE A 41 23.91 -30.20 -13.51
N ARG A 42 23.47 -29.75 -12.35
CA ARG A 42 23.44 -28.32 -12.00
C ARG A 42 24.61 -28.01 -11.10
N HIS A 43 25.29 -26.90 -11.41
CA HIS A 43 26.34 -26.37 -10.55
C HIS A 43 25.68 -25.93 -9.24
N ASP A 44 26.05 -26.58 -8.13
CA ASP A 44 25.51 -26.30 -6.80
C ASP A 44 26.50 -25.44 -6.02
N ILE A 45 26.84 -24.29 -6.57
CA ILE A 45 27.52 -23.28 -5.78
C ILE A 45 26.55 -22.90 -4.66
N ALA A 46 27.01 -22.94 -3.41
CA ALA A 46 26.26 -22.46 -2.28
C ALA A 46 25.92 -20.97 -2.52
N ARG A 47 24.72 -20.71 -3.05
CA ARG A 47 24.26 -19.36 -3.32
C ARG A 47 23.72 -18.76 -2.03
N HIS A 48 24.14 -17.57 -1.75
CA HIS A 48 23.51 -16.80 -0.69
C HIS A 48 22.16 -16.28 -1.22
N VAL A 49 21.08 -16.94 -0.80
CA VAL A 49 19.70 -16.51 -1.13
C VAL A 49 19.24 -15.54 -0.05
N ILE A 50 18.89 -14.34 -0.48
CA ILE A 50 18.36 -13.30 0.39
C ILE A 50 16.82 -13.41 0.36
N ASN A 51 16.20 -13.48 1.54
CA ASN A 51 14.75 -13.45 1.66
C ASN A 51 14.39 -12.69 2.94
N GLN A 52 14.14 -11.39 2.79
CA GLN A 52 13.88 -10.48 3.90
C GLN A 52 12.53 -9.79 3.72
N SER A 53 11.94 -9.40 4.86
CA SER A 53 10.78 -8.53 4.90
C SER A 53 11.10 -7.31 5.76
N ILE A 54 10.91 -6.12 5.21
CA ILE A 54 11.20 -4.84 5.85
C ILE A 54 9.94 -3.99 5.78
N LEU A 55 9.54 -3.39 6.89
CA LEU A 55 8.32 -2.59 6.94
C LEU A 55 8.57 -1.12 6.58
N ASN A 56 9.64 -0.52 7.07
CA ASN A 56 9.96 0.89 6.85
C ASN A 56 10.52 1.13 5.44
N LYS A 57 10.07 2.21 4.77
CA LYS A 57 10.50 2.57 3.41
C LYS A 57 12.00 2.86 3.34
N ASP A 58 12.53 3.63 4.30
CA ASP A 58 13.92 4.05 4.25
C ASP A 58 14.87 2.86 4.46
N ASP A 59 14.55 1.99 5.43
CA ASP A 59 15.29 0.75 5.66
C ASP A 59 15.22 -0.18 4.43
N PHE A 60 14.07 -0.24 3.76
CA PHE A 60 13.90 -1.01 2.53
C PHE A 60 14.79 -0.45 1.40
N ILE A 61 14.83 0.88 1.24
CA ILE A 61 15.68 1.55 0.26
C ILE A 61 17.16 1.27 0.54
N GLU A 62 17.60 1.39 1.79
CA GLU A 62 18.98 1.11 2.19
C GLU A 62 19.36 -0.34 1.88
N PHE A 63 18.48 -1.28 2.25
CA PHE A 63 18.69 -2.70 1.98
C PHE A 63 18.76 -2.99 0.47
N VAL A 64 17.87 -2.40 -0.33
CA VAL A 64 17.90 -2.56 -1.79
C VAL A 64 19.19 -2.00 -2.37
N LYS A 65 19.69 -0.84 -1.90
CA LYS A 65 20.97 -0.26 -2.34
C LYS A 65 22.16 -1.16 -2.06
N GLU A 66 22.17 -1.81 -0.89
CA GLU A 66 23.25 -2.70 -0.47
C GLU A 66 23.33 -3.97 -1.35
N TYR A 67 22.17 -4.55 -1.68
CA TYR A 67 22.10 -5.85 -2.36
C TYR A 67 21.74 -5.78 -3.85
N LYS A 68 21.53 -4.59 -4.41
CA LYS A 68 21.16 -4.45 -5.83
C LYS A 68 22.23 -4.97 -6.78
N THR A 69 21.79 -5.57 -7.87
CA THR A 69 22.59 -6.02 -9.01
C THR A 69 22.03 -5.41 -10.30
N GLU A 70 22.69 -5.62 -11.44
CA GLU A 70 22.16 -5.21 -12.76
C GLU A 70 20.82 -5.89 -13.09
N GLY A 71 20.59 -7.08 -12.56
CA GLY A 71 19.34 -7.84 -12.71
C GLY A 71 18.22 -7.41 -11.78
N THR A 72 18.45 -6.45 -10.88
CA THR A 72 17.43 -6.06 -9.88
C THR A 72 16.21 -5.43 -10.54
N LYS A 73 15.02 -5.91 -10.15
CA LYS A 73 13.72 -5.37 -10.56
C LYS A 73 12.83 -5.17 -9.34
N ILE A 74 11.97 -4.17 -9.41
CA ILE A 74 10.95 -3.92 -8.40
C ILE A 74 9.58 -4.29 -8.96
N PHE A 75 8.83 -5.07 -8.22
CA PHE A 75 7.45 -5.43 -8.51
C PHE A 75 6.55 -4.88 -7.42
N PHE A 76 5.39 -4.36 -7.79
CA PHE A 76 4.48 -3.79 -6.81
C PHE A 76 3.01 -4.06 -7.16
N ASN A 77 2.18 -4.08 -6.13
CA ASN A 77 0.72 -4.06 -6.20
C ASN A 77 0.18 -3.31 -4.98
N ASN A 78 -1.14 -3.27 -4.81
CA ASN A 78 -1.79 -2.53 -3.71
C ASN A 78 -1.48 -3.07 -2.30
N HIS A 79 -0.74 -4.18 -2.18
CA HIS A 79 -0.45 -4.83 -0.91
C HIS A 79 1.04 -4.89 -0.57
N ALA A 80 1.91 -4.79 -1.56
CA ALA A 80 3.34 -4.96 -1.34
C ALA A 80 4.20 -4.34 -2.44
N ILE A 81 5.44 -3.99 -2.06
CA ILE A 81 6.53 -3.67 -2.98
C ILE A 81 7.62 -4.72 -2.76
N ARG A 82 8.08 -5.37 -3.82
CA ARG A 82 9.08 -6.43 -3.78
C ARG A 82 10.25 -6.13 -4.69
N ALA A 83 11.44 -6.06 -4.13
CA ALA A 83 12.68 -6.05 -4.89
C ALA A 83 13.16 -7.48 -5.11
N VAL A 84 13.46 -7.86 -6.36
CA VAL A 84 14.08 -9.13 -6.72
C VAL A 84 15.48 -8.81 -7.25
N PHE A 85 16.52 -9.27 -6.55
CA PHE A 85 17.91 -8.87 -6.81
C PHE A 85 18.54 -9.61 -7.99
N ASN A 86 18.15 -10.84 -8.23
CA ASN A 86 18.67 -11.74 -9.25
C ASN A 86 17.60 -12.13 -10.26
N TYR A 87 16.89 -11.12 -10.81
CA TYR A 87 15.90 -11.35 -11.85
C TYR A 87 16.58 -11.55 -13.21
N SER A 88 16.09 -12.51 -14.00
CA SER A 88 16.61 -12.77 -15.34
C SER A 88 16.62 -11.51 -16.22
N THR A 89 17.74 -11.28 -16.90
CA THR A 89 17.86 -10.24 -17.92
C THR A 89 17.53 -10.82 -19.31
N ALA A 90 17.53 -9.97 -20.34
CA ALA A 90 17.32 -10.43 -21.72
C ALA A 90 18.44 -11.36 -22.24
N THR A 91 19.64 -11.24 -21.66
CA THR A 91 20.86 -11.95 -22.07
C THR A 91 21.31 -13.03 -21.10
N GLU A 92 20.92 -12.92 -19.84
CA GLU A 92 21.33 -13.84 -18.78
C GLU A 92 20.14 -14.36 -18.00
N ALA A 93 20.06 -15.66 -17.85
CA ALA A 93 19.08 -16.32 -17.01
C ALA A 93 19.59 -16.34 -15.56
N ASP A 94 18.76 -15.90 -14.63
CA ASP A 94 19.02 -15.99 -13.20
C ASP A 94 17.81 -16.64 -12.50
N TYR A 95 17.90 -16.88 -11.20
CA TYR A 95 16.94 -17.71 -10.48
C TYR A 95 15.72 -16.94 -9.96
N GLY A 96 15.83 -15.64 -9.73
CA GLY A 96 14.77 -14.80 -9.21
C GLY A 96 14.34 -15.13 -7.77
N ASP A 97 15.20 -15.80 -7.00
CA ASP A 97 14.90 -16.33 -5.66
C ASP A 97 15.41 -15.43 -4.51
N SER A 98 16.27 -14.46 -4.83
CA SER A 98 16.75 -13.47 -3.85
C SER A 98 15.88 -12.23 -3.89
N SER A 99 15.21 -11.92 -2.79
CA SER A 99 14.28 -10.80 -2.76
C SER A 99 14.16 -10.14 -1.39
N CYS A 100 13.70 -8.90 -1.39
CA CYS A 100 13.24 -8.18 -0.22
C CYS A 100 11.79 -7.74 -0.44
N LEU A 101 10.94 -7.92 0.56
CA LEU A 101 9.52 -7.61 0.53
C LEU A 101 9.22 -6.46 1.50
N MET A 102 8.48 -5.47 1.05
CA MET A 102 7.86 -4.46 1.89
C MET A 102 6.34 -4.62 1.79
N GLU A 103 5.72 -5.19 2.82
CA GLU A 103 4.26 -5.30 2.91
C GLU A 103 3.68 -3.93 3.26
N LEU A 104 2.65 -3.51 2.51
CA LEU A 104 1.96 -2.25 2.73
C LEU A 104 0.88 -2.44 3.80
N GLN A 105 1.09 -1.83 4.96
CA GLN A 105 0.17 -1.91 6.10
C GLN A 105 -0.50 -0.56 6.32
N TYR A 106 -1.82 -0.55 6.39
CA TYR A 106 -2.57 0.66 6.68
C TYR A 106 -2.28 1.21 8.08
N THR A 107 -2.25 2.54 8.19
CA THR A 107 -2.23 3.21 9.49
C THR A 107 -3.56 3.01 10.23
N ASN A 108 -3.53 3.11 11.55
CA ASN A 108 -4.75 2.98 12.35
C ASN A 108 -5.78 4.08 12.02
N ASN A 109 -5.30 5.31 11.76
CA ASN A 109 -6.17 6.43 11.38
C ASN A 109 -6.83 6.18 10.03
N PHE A 110 -6.10 5.66 9.05
CA PHE A 110 -6.68 5.32 7.75
C PHE A 110 -7.66 4.14 7.84
N GLU A 111 -7.39 3.14 8.67
CA GLU A 111 -8.35 2.05 8.93
C GLU A 111 -9.65 2.56 9.57
N GLU A 112 -9.57 3.46 10.56
CA GLU A 112 -10.74 4.08 11.17
C GLU A 112 -11.51 4.93 10.16
N PHE A 113 -10.80 5.73 9.35
CA PHE A 113 -11.37 6.51 8.27
C PHE A 113 -12.10 5.62 7.25
N ARG A 114 -11.44 4.57 6.75
CA ARG A 114 -12.03 3.64 5.78
C ARG A 114 -13.25 2.90 6.31
N LYS A 115 -13.27 2.56 7.60
CA LYS A 115 -14.40 1.87 8.24
C LYS A 115 -15.66 2.72 8.33
N CYS A 116 -15.56 4.04 8.28
CA CYS A 116 -16.72 4.93 8.36
C CYS A 116 -17.28 5.33 6.99
N LEU A 117 -16.57 5.06 5.89
CA LEU A 117 -17.05 5.37 4.55
C LEU A 117 -18.21 4.46 4.14
N ASP A 118 -19.13 5.04 3.37
CA ASP A 118 -20.33 4.36 2.81
C ASP A 118 -21.19 3.65 3.87
N LYS A 119 -21.20 4.19 5.10
CA LYS A 119 -22.01 3.65 6.20
C LYS A 119 -22.88 4.71 6.82
N ASP A 120 -24.06 4.28 7.22
CA ASP A 120 -24.98 5.07 8.00
C ASP A 120 -24.50 5.13 9.46
N LEU A 121 -24.03 6.28 9.88
CA LEU A 121 -23.51 6.56 11.20
C LEU A 121 -24.54 7.32 12.03
N SER A 122 -24.82 6.86 13.25
CA SER A 122 -25.58 7.67 14.20
C SER A 122 -24.82 8.97 14.50
N GLN A 123 -25.54 10.05 14.87
CA GLN A 123 -24.90 11.32 15.28
C GLN A 123 -23.78 11.10 16.29
N LYS A 124 -23.98 10.24 17.29
CA LYS A 124 -22.99 9.91 18.31
C LYS A 124 -21.74 9.25 17.72
N ASP A 125 -21.92 8.31 16.79
CA ASP A 125 -20.80 7.61 16.15
C ASP A 125 -20.05 8.52 15.20
N PHE A 126 -20.77 9.37 14.47
CA PHE A 126 -20.18 10.38 13.60
C PHE A 126 -19.29 11.37 14.37
N ILE A 127 -19.80 11.96 15.47
CA ILE A 127 -19.02 12.84 16.35
C ILE A 127 -17.79 12.12 16.89
N ARG A 128 -17.93 10.86 17.32
CA ARG A 128 -16.80 10.08 17.83
C ARG A 128 -15.70 9.87 16.79
N ILE A 129 -16.07 9.62 15.53
CA ILE A 129 -15.14 9.47 14.42
C ILE A 129 -14.46 10.79 14.11
N LEU A 130 -15.22 11.90 14.02
CA LEU A 130 -14.66 13.22 13.79
C LEU A 130 -13.61 13.58 14.87
N LYS A 131 -13.92 13.34 16.15
CA LYS A 131 -12.97 13.57 17.26
C LYS A 131 -11.69 12.74 17.16
N ARG A 132 -11.78 11.50 16.65
CA ARG A 132 -10.59 10.64 16.43
C ARG A 132 -9.74 11.10 15.25
N LEU A 133 -10.37 11.65 14.23
CA LEU A 133 -9.74 12.09 12.99
C LEU A 133 -9.54 13.60 12.96
N GLU A 134 -9.75 14.33 14.06
CA GLU A 134 -9.72 15.78 14.15
C GLU A 134 -8.44 16.38 13.55
N SER A 135 -7.28 15.83 13.92
CA SER A 135 -5.98 16.27 13.39
C SER A 135 -5.79 16.01 11.88
N SER A 136 -6.65 15.19 11.31
CA SER A 136 -6.61 14.83 9.88
C SER A 136 -7.60 15.65 9.04
N ILE A 137 -8.48 16.45 9.66
CA ILE A 137 -9.44 17.30 8.94
C ILE A 137 -8.72 18.59 8.55
N VAL A 138 -8.56 18.83 7.25
CA VAL A 138 -7.83 20.00 6.72
C VAL A 138 -8.71 21.04 6.08
N GLY A 139 -9.98 20.73 5.81
CA GLY A 139 -10.90 21.70 5.22
C GLY A 139 -12.35 21.23 5.17
N LEU A 140 -13.24 22.19 5.01
CA LEU A 140 -14.68 22.00 4.86
C LEU A 140 -15.16 22.80 3.64
N ASN A 141 -15.85 22.16 2.68
CA ASN A 141 -16.18 22.78 1.39
C ASN A 141 -14.90 23.34 0.72
N ASN A 142 -14.88 24.66 0.50
CA ASN A 142 -13.74 25.40 -0.07
C ASN A 142 -13.02 26.26 0.98
N LYS A 143 -13.23 25.99 2.28
CA LYS A 143 -12.65 26.76 3.40
C LYS A 143 -11.68 25.88 4.18
N GLU A 144 -10.64 26.49 4.74
CA GLU A 144 -9.72 25.78 5.65
C GLU A 144 -10.42 25.39 6.95
N ALA A 145 -10.00 24.28 7.59
CA ALA A 145 -10.62 23.78 8.81
C ALA A 145 -10.55 24.75 10.00
N ALA A 146 -9.57 25.67 10.00
CA ALA A 146 -9.40 26.68 11.04
C ALA A 146 -10.60 27.65 11.17
N ASP A 147 -11.40 27.78 10.11
CA ASP A 147 -12.52 28.72 10.07
C ASP A 147 -13.86 28.11 10.48
N MET A 148 -13.94 26.79 10.62
CA MET A 148 -15.17 26.08 10.92
C MET A 148 -14.90 24.81 11.76
N ASP A 149 -15.54 24.67 12.92
CA ASP A 149 -15.49 23.48 13.73
C ASP A 149 -16.62 22.50 13.37
N ILE A 150 -16.32 21.49 12.55
CA ILE A 150 -17.28 20.46 12.16
C ILE A 150 -17.78 19.64 13.37
N ILE A 151 -16.97 19.50 14.41
CA ILE A 151 -17.33 18.76 15.62
C ILE A 151 -18.39 19.56 16.39
N GLU A 152 -18.16 20.87 16.57
CA GLU A 152 -19.13 21.77 17.20
C GLU A 152 -20.45 21.80 16.42
N ILE A 153 -20.38 21.88 15.07
CA ILE A 153 -21.56 21.78 14.20
C ILE A 153 -22.30 20.48 14.45
N ALA A 154 -21.61 19.34 14.43
CA ALA A 154 -22.21 18.02 14.60
C ALA A 154 -22.83 17.81 16.01
N GLU A 155 -22.20 18.38 17.06
CA GLU A 155 -22.71 18.34 18.44
C GLU A 155 -23.99 19.19 18.62
N ASN A 156 -24.03 20.34 17.98
CA ASN A 156 -25.14 21.30 18.10
C ASN A 156 -26.26 21.05 17.10
N LEU A 157 -26.06 20.15 16.15
CA LEU A 157 -27.02 19.80 15.11
C LEU A 157 -28.20 19.06 15.74
N GLN A 158 -29.31 19.75 15.99
CA GLN A 158 -30.55 19.14 16.46
C GLN A 158 -31.47 18.90 15.27
N ALA A 159 -32.07 17.72 15.20
CA ALA A 159 -33.13 17.45 14.24
C ALA A 159 -34.36 18.29 14.60
N THR A 160 -34.48 19.48 14.02
CA THR A 160 -35.70 20.27 14.08
C THR A 160 -36.65 19.76 13.01
N LYS A 161 -37.98 19.77 13.30
CA LYS A 161 -39.03 19.31 12.39
C LYS A 161 -39.11 20.00 11.01
N ASN A 162 -38.15 20.83 10.68
CA ASN A 162 -38.14 21.67 9.46
C ASN A 162 -37.11 21.21 8.41
N PHE A 163 -36.68 19.96 8.45
CA PHE A 163 -35.92 19.42 7.33
C PHE A 163 -36.82 19.29 6.10
N GLN A 164 -36.68 20.19 5.15
CA GLN A 164 -37.30 20.04 3.83
C GLN A 164 -36.38 19.18 2.95
N SER A 165 -36.81 17.93 2.71
CA SER A 165 -36.14 17.08 1.71
C SER A 165 -36.49 17.60 0.32
N VAL A 166 -35.51 18.13 -0.40
CA VAL A 166 -35.65 18.42 -1.84
C VAL A 166 -35.28 17.18 -2.61
N GLN A 167 -36.30 16.40 -3.04
CA GLN A 167 -36.11 15.30 -4.00
C GLN A 167 -35.75 15.89 -5.36
N ARG A 168 -34.48 15.80 -5.77
CA ARG A 168 -34.12 15.90 -7.19
C ARG A 168 -34.16 14.50 -7.80
N ASN A 169 -35.05 14.33 -8.80
CA ASN A 169 -35.16 13.12 -9.59
C ASN A 169 -33.80 12.71 -10.18
N THR A 170 -33.45 11.43 -10.00
CA THR A 170 -32.41 10.61 -10.61
C THR A 170 -31.17 10.25 -9.83
N LEU A 171 -31.14 10.44 -8.57
CA LEU A 171 -30.29 9.76 -7.56
C LEU A 171 -30.78 10.37 -6.24
N LYS A 172 -30.97 9.56 -5.21
CA LYS A 172 -31.38 10.07 -3.89
C LYS A 172 -30.22 10.89 -3.28
N ALA A 173 -29.94 12.02 -3.88
CA ALA A 173 -29.04 13.03 -3.34
C ALA A 173 -29.88 14.00 -2.53
N PHE A 174 -29.85 13.85 -1.22
CA PHE A 174 -30.44 14.82 -0.32
C PHE A 174 -29.49 16.00 -0.22
N THR A 175 -29.84 17.12 -0.89
CA THR A 175 -29.19 18.38 -0.62
C THR A 175 -29.95 19.00 0.54
N ILE A 176 -29.33 19.04 1.71
CA ILE A 176 -29.89 19.74 2.87
C ILE A 176 -29.43 21.20 2.77
N ASP A 177 -30.27 22.06 2.17
CA ASP A 177 -30.21 23.49 2.40
C ASP A 177 -30.90 23.75 3.76
N ALA A 178 -30.26 23.34 4.85
CA ALA A 178 -30.77 23.57 6.18
C ALA A 178 -29.92 24.62 6.87
N GLU A 179 -30.45 25.80 7.08
CA GLU A 179 -29.98 26.68 8.14
C GLU A 179 -30.29 26.01 9.49
N VAL A 180 -29.29 25.39 10.08
CA VAL A 180 -29.43 24.81 11.43
C VAL A 180 -29.17 25.91 12.43
N LYS A 181 -30.22 26.31 13.15
CA LYS A 181 -30.12 27.22 14.29
C LYS A 181 -29.79 26.39 15.54
N ALA A 182 -28.52 26.34 15.91
CA ALA A 182 -28.13 25.95 17.25
C ALA A 182 -27.91 27.22 18.09
N GLY A 183 -28.86 27.53 18.95
CA GLY A 183 -28.84 28.75 19.73
C GLY A 183 -28.99 30.01 18.83
N ASN A 184 -28.14 31.02 19.02
CA ASN A 184 -28.12 32.26 18.24
C ASN A 184 -27.16 32.27 17.05
N THR A 185 -26.54 31.14 16.71
CA THR A 185 -25.51 31.02 15.66
C THR A 185 -26.09 30.21 14.50
N ASN A 186 -26.02 30.77 13.28
CA ASN A 186 -26.35 30.04 12.06
C ASN A 186 -25.08 29.30 11.60
N TYR A 187 -25.09 27.98 11.61
CA TYR A 187 -24.04 27.16 11.04
C TYR A 187 -24.44 26.68 9.65
N GLU A 188 -23.57 26.87 8.68
CA GLU A 188 -23.69 26.25 7.36
C GLU A 188 -23.20 24.80 7.45
N ILE A 189 -24.04 23.82 7.11
CA ILE A 189 -23.62 22.41 7.08
C ILE A 189 -22.69 22.21 5.89
N PRO A 190 -21.45 21.75 6.10
CA PRO A 190 -20.53 21.51 5.00
C PRO A 190 -21.01 20.31 4.17
N ARG A 191 -20.96 20.48 2.86
CA ARG A 191 -21.21 19.37 1.91
C ARG A 191 -20.00 18.45 1.77
N PHE A 192 -18.78 19.02 1.85
CA PHE A 192 -17.54 18.28 1.71
C PHE A 192 -16.68 18.43 2.97
N ILE A 193 -16.07 17.32 3.37
CA ILE A 193 -15.05 17.28 4.42
C ILE A 193 -13.77 16.75 3.76
N HIS A 194 -12.69 17.51 3.90
CA HIS A 194 -11.38 17.16 3.36
C HIS A 194 -10.51 16.58 4.47
N PHE A 195 -10.11 15.33 4.30
CA PHE A 195 -9.20 14.65 5.22
C PHE A 195 -7.80 14.58 4.59
N LYS A 196 -6.77 14.71 5.40
CA LYS A 196 -5.38 14.50 5.00
C LYS A 196 -4.69 13.63 6.05
N LEU A 197 -4.28 12.42 5.66
CA LEU A 197 -3.70 11.45 6.59
C LEU A 197 -2.76 10.48 5.86
N PRO A 198 -1.77 9.92 6.58
CA PRO A 198 -0.92 8.89 6.01
C PRO A 198 -1.70 7.59 5.84
N VAL A 199 -1.61 6.99 4.65
CA VAL A 199 -2.30 5.73 4.33
C VAL A 199 -1.53 4.54 4.88
N TYR A 200 -0.22 4.49 4.65
CA TYR A 200 0.62 3.33 4.98
C TYR A 200 1.60 3.63 6.12
N LYS A 201 1.78 2.64 7.03
CA LYS A 201 2.79 2.68 8.10
C LYS A 201 4.21 2.70 7.58
N ASN A 202 4.40 2.28 6.35
CA ASN A 202 5.68 2.22 5.65
C ASN A 202 6.30 3.60 5.44
N ASP A 203 5.45 4.62 5.26
CA ASP A 203 5.84 6.02 5.11
C ASP A 203 4.80 6.94 5.75
N LEU A 204 5.04 7.37 6.97
CA LEU A 204 4.14 8.27 7.70
C LEU A 204 4.23 9.73 7.22
N ALA A 205 5.26 10.09 6.46
CA ALA A 205 5.41 11.43 5.89
C ALA A 205 4.56 11.61 4.63
N LEU A 206 4.21 10.51 3.96
CA LEU A 206 3.35 10.53 2.77
C LEU A 206 1.88 10.65 3.19
N GLU A 207 1.43 11.88 3.43
CA GLU A 207 0.03 12.19 3.70
C GLU A 207 -0.74 12.39 2.40
N VAL A 208 -1.94 11.84 2.36
CA VAL A 208 -2.81 11.83 1.18
C VAL A 208 -4.14 12.50 1.53
N GLN A 209 -4.64 13.33 0.60
CA GLN A 209 -5.92 14.02 0.76
C GLN A 209 -7.07 13.18 0.21
N PHE A 210 -8.15 13.12 0.99
CA PHE A 210 -9.42 12.47 0.66
C PHE A 210 -10.55 13.49 0.75
N ASP A 211 -11.24 13.69 -0.35
CA ASP A 211 -12.40 14.56 -0.43
C ASP A 211 -13.67 13.73 -0.26
N CYS A 212 -14.36 13.91 0.85
CA CYS A 212 -15.55 13.16 1.20
C CYS A 212 -16.80 14.02 1.12
N GLU A 213 -17.82 13.56 0.43
CA GLU A 213 -19.15 14.16 0.46
C GLU A 213 -19.90 13.69 1.69
N LEU A 214 -20.48 14.65 2.43
CA LEU A 214 -21.27 14.39 3.64
C LEU A 214 -22.77 14.40 3.30
N PHE A 215 -23.44 13.32 3.58
CA PHE A 215 -24.89 13.20 3.52
C PHE A 215 -25.47 13.12 4.94
N LEU A 216 -26.48 13.92 5.21
CA LEU A 216 -27.18 13.91 6.49
C LEU A 216 -28.66 13.62 6.26
N GLU A 217 -29.21 12.72 7.06
CA GLU A 217 -30.64 12.38 7.09
C GLU A 217 -31.19 12.58 8.50
N ALA A 218 -32.23 13.37 8.64
CA ALA A 218 -32.87 13.59 9.94
C ALA A 218 -33.69 12.34 10.36
N VAL A 219 -33.54 11.93 11.61
CA VAL A 219 -34.30 10.83 12.20
C VAL A 219 -35.14 11.36 13.35
N ASP A 220 -36.46 11.20 13.25
CA ASP A 220 -37.40 11.70 14.25
C ASP A 220 -37.03 11.24 15.68
N GLY A 221 -36.74 12.22 16.54
CA GLY A 221 -36.40 12.01 17.95
C GLY A 221 -35.03 11.43 18.26
N GLN A 222 -34.19 11.17 17.24
CA GLN A 222 -32.86 10.54 17.39
C GLN A 222 -31.69 11.36 16.88
N GLY A 223 -31.90 12.59 16.41
CA GLY A 223 -30.86 13.40 15.80
C GLY A 223 -30.77 13.18 14.29
N PHE A 224 -29.59 12.87 13.77
CA PHE A 224 -29.39 12.59 12.36
C PHE A 224 -28.57 11.32 12.12
N ILE A 225 -28.68 10.78 10.92
CA ILE A 225 -27.77 9.79 10.36
C ILE A 225 -26.82 10.52 9.40
N ALA A 226 -25.53 10.25 9.53
CA ALA A 226 -24.49 10.77 8.64
C ALA A 226 -23.93 9.66 7.77
N ASN A 227 -23.67 9.95 6.50
CA ASN A 227 -22.96 9.06 5.58
C ASN A 227 -21.85 9.86 4.89
N LEU A 228 -20.62 9.32 4.92
CA LEU A 228 -19.44 9.91 4.27
C LEU A 228 -19.10 9.07 3.05
N VAL A 229 -19.05 9.71 1.88
CA VAL A 229 -18.74 9.03 0.61
C VAL A 229 -17.48 9.60 0.00
N CYS A 230 -16.48 8.76 -0.22
CA CYS A 230 -15.25 9.09 -0.93
C CYS A 230 -15.21 8.37 -2.28
N TYR A 231 -15.65 9.02 -3.35
CA TYR A 231 -15.84 8.40 -4.67
C TYR A 231 -14.55 7.91 -5.34
N LYS A 232 -13.39 8.45 -4.96
CA LYS A 232 -12.11 8.20 -5.62
C LYS A 232 -11.13 7.43 -4.75
N ILE A 233 -11.59 6.75 -3.72
CA ILE A 233 -10.70 6.10 -2.74
C ILE A 233 -9.76 5.10 -3.40
N ASP A 234 -10.24 4.27 -4.31
CA ASP A 234 -9.42 3.24 -4.97
C ASP A 234 -8.38 3.87 -5.91
N GLU A 235 -8.74 4.93 -6.66
CA GLU A 235 -7.81 5.67 -7.51
C GLU A 235 -6.72 6.36 -6.66
N ILE A 236 -7.10 6.95 -5.54
CA ILE A 236 -6.17 7.60 -4.60
C ILE A 236 -5.18 6.56 -4.03
N LEU A 237 -5.67 5.39 -3.61
CA LEU A 237 -4.82 4.33 -3.08
C LEU A 237 -3.83 3.79 -4.13
N GLU A 238 -4.29 3.55 -5.35
CA GLU A 238 -3.43 3.12 -6.45
C GLU A 238 -2.34 4.16 -6.75
N ASN A 239 -2.70 5.45 -6.81
CA ASN A 239 -1.76 6.53 -7.03
C ASN A 239 -0.76 6.67 -5.86
N THR A 240 -1.19 6.44 -4.62
CA THR A 240 -0.32 6.46 -3.44
C THR A 240 0.75 5.37 -3.54
N VAL A 241 0.38 4.14 -3.92
CA VAL A 241 1.34 3.06 -4.11
C VAL A 241 2.31 3.35 -5.26
N LYS A 242 1.82 3.93 -6.36
CA LYS A 242 2.68 4.35 -7.49
C LYS A 242 3.70 5.41 -7.05
N THR A 243 3.25 6.40 -6.28
CA THR A 243 4.13 7.45 -5.73
C THR A 243 5.20 6.83 -4.83
N LEU A 244 4.80 6.01 -3.87
CA LEU A 244 5.72 5.31 -2.96
C LEU A 244 6.74 4.45 -3.73
N THR A 245 6.28 3.71 -4.74
CA THR A 245 7.17 2.89 -5.58
C THR A 245 8.13 3.74 -6.40
N SER A 246 7.67 4.86 -6.95
CA SER A 246 8.52 5.79 -7.71
C SER A 246 9.63 6.38 -6.84
N GLU A 247 9.31 6.80 -5.61
CA GLU A 247 10.30 7.30 -4.64
C GLU A 247 11.36 6.22 -4.31
N VAL A 248 10.93 4.97 -4.11
CA VAL A 248 11.85 3.83 -3.91
C VAL A 248 12.75 3.63 -5.12
N CYS A 249 12.20 3.63 -6.33
CA CYS A 249 12.96 3.43 -7.57
C CYS A 249 13.96 4.57 -7.82
N GLU A 250 13.55 5.81 -7.62
CA GLU A 250 14.41 6.98 -7.76
C GLU A 250 15.56 6.96 -6.75
N SER A 251 15.24 6.64 -5.49
CA SER A 251 16.23 6.53 -4.42
C SER A 251 17.24 5.39 -4.67
N CYS A 252 16.84 4.34 -5.39
CA CYS A 252 17.68 3.21 -5.75
C CYS A 252 18.37 3.37 -7.13
N GLU A 253 18.52 4.60 -7.65
CA GLU A 253 19.24 4.95 -8.88
C GLU A 253 18.64 4.32 -10.16
N GLY A 254 17.32 4.41 -10.29
CA GLY A 254 16.66 4.11 -11.55
C GLY A 254 16.37 2.63 -11.81
N ILE A 255 16.19 1.85 -10.77
CA ILE A 255 15.70 0.47 -10.90
C ILE A 255 14.30 0.52 -11.56
N LYS A 256 14.06 -0.34 -12.55
CA LYS A 256 12.77 -0.44 -13.22
C LYS A 256 11.73 -1.13 -12.33
N SER A 257 10.54 -0.54 -12.23
CA SER A 257 9.40 -1.12 -11.53
C SER A 257 8.33 -1.61 -12.48
N PHE A 258 7.57 -2.61 -12.02
CA PHE A 258 6.48 -3.26 -12.77
C PHE A 258 5.30 -3.47 -11.82
N MET A 259 4.12 -3.05 -12.25
CA MET A 259 2.88 -3.33 -11.54
C MET A 259 2.41 -4.75 -11.85
N LEU A 260 2.04 -5.51 -10.82
CA LEU A 260 1.55 -6.89 -10.91
C LEU A 260 0.02 -6.95 -10.91
#